data_f9d55992e43c47f8141736f5905f5b6f
#
_entry.id   f9d55992e43c47f8141736f5905f5b6f
#
_cell.length_a   1.000
_cell.length_b   1.000
_cell.length_c   1.000
_cell.angle_alpha   90.00
_cell.angle_beta   90.00
_cell.angle_gamma   90.00
#
_symmetry.space_group_name_H-M   'P 1'
#
loop_
_entity.id
_entity.type
_entity.pdbx_description
1 polymer ?
#
loop_
_entity_poly.entity_id
_entity_poly.type
_entity_poly.pdbx_seq_one_letter_code
_entity_poly.pdbx_strand_id
1 'polypeptide(L)'
;MKSMVKLRPYQESVIERALDALDNGEGVIINSPTGTGKTLIGLEIGKRYNETHGFEYFDVFVRTRSQYTPWEDNARKVDLKFTGLMAKSLFCKHTSREYYEVCEICRLSKSEAEKESDHQHRWTRVYSTISCSNCKIPRIEECYELNDLGECMNYGISEKYVEQLQKVGILKFAIETKKKGVCAYPDMLSIPANFRIFSYIYYFLKIVVPKGELLIFDEAHNLELQELMRQTVSVYDFISLTHSKKEKEILELAFKRFIETESLDAKVKDIQENEVTIEELLLQFEGEGEKVVKKCKFVLNTDDSFYKEKTDKYYRVIARDPSVLLSRLNAERYVLMSGTMPSDKYLREVWGLEKFEYIDVWRDYYNEIKDFYHMNIYVVDADLTYKNRDGETYEKVAEFIKQNLRKDGINLVATTSKKMMLDLALFLKLDFLEKDGKIDFEELQKLPDGAVILAYEGGRLTEGIELTKDGKSRIKAVFIVGFPYPEYKDKYLNSIIDYLAEKKELNNRAKDAFRWFVFKEKAIIKVRQTMGRAIRSPQDEADIWLIDKRFSYHDIAEKLGIEVS
;
A
#
# COMPACT_ATOMS: atom_id res chain seq x y z
N MET A 1 -35.05 -2.16 -15.31
CA MET A 1 -34.06 -3.19 -15.67
C MET A 1 -32.68 -2.58 -15.47
N LYS A 2 -31.91 -3.00 -14.45
CA LYS A 2 -30.48 -2.64 -14.33
C LYS A 2 -29.76 -3.29 -15.54
N SER A 3 -28.99 -2.54 -16.31
CA SER A 3 -28.19 -3.11 -17.39
C SER A 3 -27.18 -4.06 -16.77
N MET A 4 -27.26 -5.35 -17.05
CA MET A 4 -26.18 -6.28 -16.73
C MET A 4 -24.91 -5.75 -17.39
N VAL A 5 -23.84 -5.58 -16.61
CA VAL A 5 -22.52 -5.24 -17.17
C VAL A 5 -22.10 -6.41 -18.05
N LYS A 6 -21.94 -6.16 -19.35
CA LYS A 6 -21.50 -7.19 -20.30
C LYS A 6 -19.98 -7.29 -20.22
N LEU A 7 -19.48 -8.44 -19.85
CA LEU A 7 -18.06 -8.76 -19.90
C LEU A 7 -17.56 -8.76 -21.35
N ARG A 8 -16.32 -8.37 -21.57
CA ARG A 8 -15.65 -8.52 -22.86
C ARG A 8 -15.15 -9.96 -23.02
N PRO A 9 -14.99 -10.49 -24.24
CA PRO A 9 -14.58 -11.87 -24.45
C PRO A 9 -13.31 -12.26 -23.67
N TYR A 10 -12.25 -11.46 -23.74
CA TYR A 10 -11.03 -11.74 -23.00
C TYR A 10 -11.22 -11.74 -21.48
N GLN A 11 -12.12 -10.91 -20.93
CA GLN A 11 -12.41 -10.91 -19.50
C GLN A 11 -13.03 -12.23 -19.07
N GLU A 12 -13.95 -12.77 -19.88
CA GLU A 12 -14.55 -14.08 -19.63
C GLU A 12 -13.48 -15.17 -19.65
N SER A 13 -12.60 -15.19 -20.66
CA SER A 13 -11.51 -16.17 -20.76
C SER A 13 -10.52 -16.08 -19.59
N VAL A 14 -10.21 -14.85 -19.12
CA VAL A 14 -9.37 -14.65 -17.91
C VAL A 14 -10.05 -15.21 -16.68
N ILE A 15 -11.36 -14.97 -16.52
CA ILE A 15 -12.14 -15.46 -15.37
C ILE A 15 -12.19 -17.00 -15.36
N GLU A 16 -12.52 -17.61 -16.50
CA GLU A 16 -12.57 -19.08 -16.64
C GLU A 16 -11.22 -19.70 -16.29
N ARG A 17 -10.12 -19.20 -16.89
CA ARG A 17 -8.78 -19.70 -16.61
C ARG A 17 -8.37 -19.53 -15.14
N ALA A 18 -8.79 -18.43 -14.50
CA ALA A 18 -8.54 -18.20 -13.08
C ALA A 18 -9.33 -19.17 -12.19
N LEU A 19 -10.59 -19.44 -12.53
CA LEU A 19 -11.41 -20.41 -11.77
C LEU A 19 -10.86 -21.83 -11.90
N ASP A 20 -10.47 -22.26 -13.11
CA ASP A 20 -9.86 -23.56 -13.34
C ASP A 20 -8.58 -23.75 -12.49
N ALA A 21 -7.72 -22.73 -12.40
CA ALA A 21 -6.52 -22.77 -11.58
C ALA A 21 -6.85 -22.84 -10.07
N LEU A 22 -7.81 -22.05 -9.59
CA LEU A 22 -8.26 -22.08 -8.20
C LEU A 22 -8.85 -23.45 -7.81
N ASP A 23 -9.61 -24.08 -8.71
CA ASP A 23 -10.20 -25.42 -8.51
C ASP A 23 -9.12 -26.51 -8.45
N ASN A 24 -8.01 -26.31 -9.15
CA ASN A 24 -6.83 -27.17 -9.07
C ASN A 24 -5.96 -26.91 -7.83
N GLY A 25 -6.36 -26.01 -6.96
CA GLY A 25 -5.64 -25.65 -5.74
C GLY A 25 -4.39 -24.79 -5.99
N GLU A 26 -4.38 -24.04 -7.08
CA GLU A 26 -3.32 -23.10 -7.44
C GLU A 26 -3.74 -21.67 -7.04
N GLY A 27 -2.76 -20.81 -6.74
CA GLY A 27 -2.97 -19.37 -6.70
C GLY A 27 -3.12 -18.79 -8.10
N VAL A 28 -3.63 -17.59 -8.23
CA VAL A 28 -3.77 -16.91 -9.53
C VAL A 28 -3.09 -15.56 -9.50
N ILE A 29 -2.29 -15.30 -10.52
CA ILE A 29 -1.63 -14.01 -10.75
C ILE A 29 -2.19 -13.38 -12.02
N ILE A 30 -2.78 -12.20 -11.92
CA ILE A 30 -3.33 -11.48 -13.08
C ILE A 30 -2.54 -10.19 -13.29
N ASN A 31 -1.68 -10.19 -14.31
CA ASN A 31 -1.00 -9.01 -14.78
C ASN A 31 -1.85 -8.36 -15.88
N SER A 32 -2.61 -7.33 -15.53
CA SER A 32 -3.59 -6.73 -16.43
C SER A 32 -3.44 -5.22 -16.45
N PRO A 33 -3.16 -4.59 -17.60
CA PRO A 33 -2.96 -3.15 -17.70
C PRO A 33 -4.11 -2.32 -17.13
N THR A 34 -3.85 -1.07 -16.80
CA THR A 34 -4.88 -0.15 -16.34
C THR A 34 -5.94 0.05 -17.43
N GLY A 35 -7.22 0.14 -17.08
CA GLY A 35 -8.31 0.31 -18.05
C GLY A 35 -8.89 -0.99 -18.64
N THR A 36 -8.28 -2.14 -18.37
CA THR A 36 -8.78 -3.45 -18.82
C THR A 36 -9.92 -4.03 -17.98
N GLY A 37 -10.28 -3.36 -16.86
CA GLY A 37 -11.39 -3.78 -16.01
C GLY A 37 -11.02 -4.81 -14.94
N LYS A 38 -9.79 -4.78 -14.41
CA LYS A 38 -9.31 -5.66 -13.33
C LYS A 38 -10.31 -5.86 -12.20
N THR A 39 -10.86 -4.76 -11.68
CA THR A 39 -11.81 -4.81 -10.55
C THR A 39 -13.05 -5.63 -10.89
N LEU A 40 -13.56 -5.52 -12.13
CA LEU A 40 -14.72 -6.31 -12.58
C LEU A 40 -14.35 -7.80 -12.72
N ILE A 41 -13.17 -8.10 -13.27
CA ILE A 41 -12.64 -9.47 -13.36
C ILE A 41 -12.55 -10.08 -11.95
N GLY A 42 -11.98 -9.36 -10.98
CA GLY A 42 -11.86 -9.83 -9.59
C GLY A 42 -13.22 -10.06 -8.92
N LEU A 43 -14.19 -9.16 -9.12
CA LEU A 43 -15.56 -9.34 -8.59
C LEU A 43 -16.25 -10.59 -9.18
N GLU A 44 -16.11 -10.81 -10.48
CA GLU A 44 -16.72 -11.97 -11.14
C GLU A 44 -16.03 -13.28 -10.74
N ILE A 45 -14.71 -13.30 -10.60
CA ILE A 45 -13.98 -14.47 -10.06
C ILE A 45 -14.50 -14.78 -8.65
N GLY A 46 -14.52 -13.79 -7.74
CA GLY A 46 -14.96 -13.99 -6.37
C GLY A 46 -16.41 -14.46 -6.29
N LYS A 47 -17.31 -13.85 -7.09
CA LYS A 47 -18.72 -14.23 -7.15
C LYS A 47 -18.90 -15.68 -7.60
N ARG A 48 -18.35 -16.06 -8.77
CA ARG A 48 -18.51 -17.40 -9.35
C ARG A 48 -17.85 -18.47 -8.49
N TYR A 49 -16.69 -18.16 -7.93
CA TYR A 49 -15.99 -19.06 -7.01
C TYR A 49 -16.85 -19.36 -5.78
N ASN A 50 -17.45 -18.33 -5.16
CA ASN A 50 -18.34 -18.50 -4.00
C ASN A 50 -19.61 -19.28 -4.35
N GLU A 51 -20.23 -18.97 -5.49
CA GLU A 51 -21.43 -19.67 -5.97
C GLU A 51 -21.16 -21.17 -6.18
N THR A 52 -19.96 -21.53 -6.70
CA THR A 52 -19.57 -22.93 -6.92
C THR A 52 -19.23 -23.68 -5.63
N HIS A 53 -18.58 -23.00 -4.67
CA HIS A 53 -18.05 -23.65 -3.44
C HIS A 53 -18.93 -23.40 -2.21
N GLY A 54 -19.99 -22.62 -2.32
CA GLY A 54 -20.93 -22.37 -1.21
C GLY A 54 -20.38 -21.45 -0.12
N PHE A 55 -19.42 -20.56 -0.45
CA PHE A 55 -18.96 -19.54 0.48
C PHE A 55 -19.91 -18.34 0.51
N GLU A 56 -20.07 -17.73 1.70
CA GLU A 56 -20.95 -16.57 1.87
C GLU A 56 -20.33 -15.29 1.29
N TYR A 57 -19.00 -15.15 1.39
CA TYR A 57 -18.26 -13.97 0.95
C TYR A 57 -16.83 -14.34 0.54
N PHE A 58 -16.18 -13.42 -0.16
CA PHE A 58 -14.75 -13.41 -0.42
C PHE A 58 -14.11 -12.12 0.12
N ASP A 59 -12.80 -12.11 0.32
CA ASP A 59 -12.08 -10.98 0.88
C ASP A 59 -11.25 -10.27 -0.18
N VAL A 60 -11.39 -8.95 -0.22
CA VAL A 60 -10.62 -8.05 -1.08
C VAL A 60 -9.67 -7.23 -0.23
N PHE A 61 -8.40 -7.26 -0.58
CA PHE A 61 -7.35 -6.51 0.09
C PHE A 61 -6.78 -5.43 -0.83
N VAL A 62 -6.70 -4.20 -0.33
CA VAL A 62 -6.22 -3.03 -1.06
C VAL A 62 -5.14 -2.31 -0.27
N ARG A 63 -4.24 -1.59 -0.95
CA ARG A 63 -3.17 -0.83 -0.30
C ARG A 63 -3.65 0.48 0.30
N THR A 64 -4.48 1.22 -0.43
CA THR A 64 -4.88 2.60 -0.08
C THR A 64 -6.39 2.76 0.01
N ARG A 65 -6.82 3.80 0.74
CA ARG A 65 -8.26 4.10 0.90
C ARG A 65 -8.96 4.46 -0.41
N SER A 66 -8.25 5.08 -1.34
CA SER A 66 -8.81 5.45 -2.65
C SER A 66 -9.20 4.23 -3.49
N GLN A 67 -8.61 3.07 -3.23
CA GLN A 67 -8.91 1.83 -3.93
C GLN A 67 -10.23 1.17 -3.48
N TYR A 68 -10.82 1.57 -2.35
CA TYR A 68 -12.15 1.07 -1.94
C TYR A 68 -13.23 1.48 -2.93
N THR A 69 -13.26 2.74 -3.34
CA THR A 69 -14.30 3.30 -4.23
C THR A 69 -14.46 2.54 -5.55
N PRO A 70 -13.41 2.21 -6.31
CA PRO A 70 -13.54 1.42 -7.54
C PRO A 70 -14.21 0.05 -7.31
N TRP A 71 -13.93 -0.64 -6.21
CA TRP A 71 -14.57 -1.90 -5.86
C TRP A 71 -16.04 -1.71 -5.51
N GLU A 72 -16.36 -0.72 -4.68
CA GLU A 72 -17.73 -0.36 -4.30
C GLU A 72 -18.59 0.03 -5.51
N ASP A 73 -18.04 0.86 -6.42
CA ASP A 73 -18.76 1.33 -7.60
C ASP A 73 -19.02 0.20 -8.62
N ASN A 74 -18.07 -0.68 -8.83
CA ASN A 74 -18.27 -1.83 -9.71
C ASN A 74 -19.21 -2.87 -9.06
N ALA A 75 -19.14 -3.07 -7.76
CA ALA A 75 -20.09 -3.93 -7.03
C ALA A 75 -21.55 -3.49 -7.23
N ARG A 76 -21.80 -2.18 -7.13
CA ARG A 76 -23.17 -1.63 -7.39
C ARG A 76 -23.65 -1.90 -8.80
N LYS A 77 -22.74 -1.90 -9.81
CA LYS A 77 -23.10 -2.21 -11.19
C LYS A 77 -23.50 -3.67 -11.41
N VAL A 78 -22.88 -4.59 -10.65
CA VAL A 78 -23.12 -6.04 -10.73
C VAL A 78 -24.02 -6.57 -9.63
N ASP A 79 -24.63 -5.69 -8.85
CA ASP A 79 -25.58 -5.97 -7.76
C ASP A 79 -25.01 -6.84 -6.63
N LEU A 80 -23.72 -6.64 -6.30
CA LEU A 80 -23.06 -7.28 -5.18
C LEU A 80 -23.08 -6.35 -3.94
N LYS A 81 -23.44 -6.91 -2.79
CA LYS A 81 -23.34 -6.23 -1.50
C LYS A 81 -21.92 -6.32 -0.95
N PHE A 82 -21.48 -5.26 -0.29
CA PHE A 82 -20.14 -5.18 0.28
C PHE A 82 -20.14 -4.65 1.72
N THR A 83 -19.12 -5.03 2.46
CA THR A 83 -18.75 -4.44 3.75
C THR A 83 -17.24 -4.36 3.86
N GLY A 84 -16.69 -3.95 5.00
CA GLY A 84 -15.24 -3.93 5.21
C GLY A 84 -14.81 -3.03 6.35
N LEU A 85 -13.52 -3.03 6.62
CA LEU A 85 -12.93 -2.22 7.68
C LEU A 85 -11.86 -1.29 7.13
N MET A 86 -11.91 -0.05 7.61
CA MET A 86 -10.83 0.92 7.52
C MET A 86 -10.28 1.20 8.92
N ALA A 87 -9.29 2.10 9.03
CA ALA A 87 -8.74 2.47 10.32
C ALA A 87 -9.84 2.87 11.32
N LYS A 88 -9.79 2.30 12.53
CA LYS A 88 -10.76 2.52 13.62
C LYS A 88 -11.03 4.02 13.87
N SER A 89 -10.01 4.87 13.70
CA SER A 89 -10.12 6.33 13.85
C SER A 89 -11.14 7.00 12.92
N LEU A 90 -11.52 6.37 11.83
CA LEU A 90 -12.57 6.88 10.92
C LEU A 90 -13.97 6.66 11.47
N PHE A 91 -14.19 5.56 12.18
CA PHE A 91 -15.48 5.14 12.72
C PHE A 91 -15.72 5.67 14.13
N CYS A 92 -14.70 5.80 14.94
CA CYS A 92 -14.81 6.00 16.38
C CYS A 92 -14.46 7.43 16.80
N LYS A 93 -15.31 8.04 17.64
CA LYS A 93 -15.04 9.34 18.27
C LYS A 93 -13.82 9.29 19.18
N HIS A 94 -13.60 8.16 19.84
CA HIS A 94 -12.53 7.99 20.81
C HIS A 94 -11.13 7.76 20.18
N THR A 95 -11.02 7.82 18.84
CA THR A 95 -9.76 7.63 18.13
C THR A 95 -9.40 8.83 17.25
N SER A 96 -9.83 10.05 17.62
CA SER A 96 -9.25 11.24 16.99
C SER A 96 -7.75 11.26 17.28
N ARG A 97 -6.93 11.80 16.39
CA ARG A 97 -5.49 11.98 16.62
C ARG A 97 -5.18 12.94 17.79
N GLU A 98 -6.20 13.50 18.39
CA GLU A 98 -6.12 14.24 19.62
C GLU A 98 -6.05 13.25 20.78
N TYR A 99 -5.09 13.46 21.65
CA TYR A 99 -4.91 12.68 22.86
C TYR A 99 -6.15 12.80 23.73
N TYR A 100 -6.70 11.66 24.18
CA TYR A 100 -7.64 11.66 25.26
C TYR A 100 -6.89 11.68 26.59
N GLU A 101 -7.30 12.54 27.48
CA GLU A 101 -7.04 12.36 28.87
C GLU A 101 -8.15 11.47 29.43
N VAL A 102 -7.81 10.25 29.82
CA VAL A 102 -8.71 9.28 30.44
C VAL A 102 -8.26 9.10 31.88
N CYS A 103 -9.19 9.04 32.81
CA CYS A 103 -8.85 8.73 34.19
C CYS A 103 -8.28 7.32 34.29
N GLU A 104 -7.11 7.16 34.93
CA GLU A 104 -6.43 5.87 35.09
C GLU A 104 -7.27 4.85 35.87
N ILE A 105 -8.12 5.31 36.78
CA ILE A 105 -8.94 4.47 37.65
C ILE A 105 -10.28 4.13 37.00
N CYS A 106 -11.08 5.16 36.63
CA CYS A 106 -12.44 4.93 36.14
C CYS A 106 -12.51 4.73 34.61
N ARG A 107 -11.39 4.98 33.88
CA ARG A 107 -11.29 4.87 32.42
C ARG A 107 -12.27 5.77 31.65
N LEU A 108 -12.86 6.76 32.30
CA LEU A 108 -13.76 7.73 31.71
C LEU A 108 -12.99 8.90 31.10
N SER A 109 -13.54 9.52 30.06
CA SER A 109 -13.02 10.77 29.52
C SER A 109 -13.16 11.90 30.55
N LYS A 110 -12.35 12.97 30.42
CA LYS A 110 -12.36 14.08 31.38
C LYS A 110 -13.74 14.66 31.64
N SER A 111 -14.55 14.83 30.58
CA SER A 111 -15.90 15.37 30.68
C SER A 111 -16.91 14.43 31.36
N GLU A 112 -16.65 13.12 31.37
CA GLU A 112 -17.49 12.10 32.02
C GLU A 112 -17.04 11.86 33.46
N ALA A 113 -15.72 11.82 33.70
CA ALA A 113 -15.13 11.58 35.01
C ALA A 113 -15.38 12.75 35.98
N GLU A 114 -15.38 13.99 35.51
CA GLU A 114 -15.68 15.16 36.34
C GLU A 114 -17.13 15.21 36.85
N LYS A 115 -18.02 14.39 36.26
CA LYS A 115 -19.45 14.31 36.64
C LYS A 115 -19.77 13.18 37.63
N GLU A 116 -18.92 12.17 37.76
CA GLU A 116 -19.30 10.89 38.38
C GLU A 116 -18.45 10.46 39.58
N SER A 117 -17.38 11.15 40.03
CA SER A 117 -16.53 10.56 41.07
C SER A 117 -15.96 11.49 42.13
N ASP A 118 -15.88 10.97 43.36
CA ASP A 118 -15.31 11.57 44.54
C ASP A 118 -13.79 11.30 44.69
N HIS A 119 -13.10 10.71 43.70
CA HIS A 119 -11.67 10.45 43.79
C HIS A 119 -10.84 11.45 42.97
N GLN A 120 -9.61 11.65 43.36
CA GLN A 120 -8.66 12.48 42.63
C GLN A 120 -8.31 11.80 41.31
N HIS A 121 -8.75 12.39 40.20
CA HIS A 121 -8.51 11.85 38.85
C HIS A 121 -7.04 11.98 38.47
N ARG A 122 -6.39 10.84 38.23
CA ARG A 122 -5.07 10.77 37.64
C ARG A 122 -5.21 10.51 36.15
N TRP A 123 -4.82 11.50 35.33
CA TRP A 123 -5.01 11.49 33.90
C TRP A 123 -3.85 10.81 33.17
N THR A 124 -4.16 9.89 32.29
CA THR A 124 -3.21 9.29 31.36
C THR A 124 -3.67 9.53 29.92
N ARG A 125 -2.70 9.74 29.03
CA ARG A 125 -2.99 9.81 27.60
C ARG A 125 -3.07 8.41 27.03
N VAL A 126 -4.27 8.01 26.60
CA VAL A 126 -4.50 6.69 26.02
C VAL A 126 -4.75 6.83 24.53
N TYR A 127 -3.89 6.21 23.73
CA TYR A 127 -4.24 5.86 22.37
C TYR A 127 -5.27 4.73 22.42
N SER A 128 -6.54 5.04 22.12
CA SER A 128 -7.64 4.11 21.82
C SER A 128 -7.53 2.68 22.37
N THR A 129 -7.37 2.52 23.70
CA THR A 129 -7.42 1.20 24.34
C THR A 129 -8.78 0.83 24.89
N ILE A 130 -9.81 1.67 24.69
CA ILE A 130 -11.17 1.27 25.04
C ILE A 130 -11.57 0.13 24.12
N SER A 131 -11.73 -1.06 24.70
CA SER A 131 -12.33 -2.20 24.00
C SER A 131 -13.68 -1.78 23.45
N CYS A 132 -13.99 -2.15 22.21
CA CYS A 132 -15.31 -1.88 21.63
C CYS A 132 -16.44 -2.50 22.44
N SER A 133 -16.18 -3.62 23.14
CA SER A 133 -17.13 -4.28 24.05
C SER A 133 -17.52 -3.43 25.26
N ASN A 134 -16.68 -2.51 25.71
CA ASN A 134 -16.92 -1.64 26.86
C ASN A 134 -17.29 -0.21 26.47
N CYS A 135 -17.49 0.04 25.18
CA CYS A 135 -17.81 1.37 24.68
C CYS A 135 -19.32 1.65 24.79
N LYS A 136 -19.69 2.74 25.47
CA LYS A 136 -21.08 3.19 25.64
C LYS A 136 -21.64 3.99 24.45
N ILE A 137 -20.89 4.13 23.35
CA ILE A 137 -21.37 4.80 22.15
C ILE A 137 -22.44 3.92 21.47
N PRO A 138 -23.58 4.50 21.07
CA PRO A 138 -24.59 3.76 20.33
C PRO A 138 -24.01 3.05 19.10
N ARG A 139 -24.43 1.81 18.88
CA ARG A 139 -24.02 0.97 17.76
C ARG A 139 -25.06 1.00 16.66
N ILE A 140 -24.77 0.39 15.52
CA ILE A 140 -25.71 0.23 14.41
C ILE A 140 -26.65 -0.98 14.57
N GLU A 141 -26.49 -1.74 15.64
CA GLU A 141 -27.37 -2.85 16.00
C GLU A 141 -28.69 -2.34 16.54
N GLU A 142 -29.76 -3.03 16.21
CA GLU A 142 -31.11 -2.84 16.73
C GLU A 142 -31.59 -4.13 17.42
N CYS A 143 -32.44 -3.99 18.42
CA CYS A 143 -33.06 -5.13 19.08
C CYS A 143 -34.24 -5.63 18.25
N TYR A 144 -34.24 -6.92 17.94
CA TYR A 144 -35.33 -7.57 17.19
C TYR A 144 -36.27 -8.35 18.07
N GLU A 145 -35.86 -8.72 19.29
CA GLU A 145 -36.62 -9.56 20.17
C GLU A 145 -36.43 -9.12 21.61
N LEU A 146 -37.53 -8.84 22.30
CA LEU A 146 -37.58 -8.48 23.71
C LEU A 146 -38.11 -9.66 24.52
N ASN A 147 -37.56 -9.89 25.74
CA ASN A 147 -38.16 -10.79 26.71
C ASN A 147 -39.34 -10.13 27.42
N ASP A 148 -40.02 -10.87 28.28
CA ASP A 148 -41.18 -10.39 29.04
C ASP A 148 -40.86 -9.22 30.01
N LEU A 149 -39.57 -9.00 30.30
CA LEU A 149 -39.05 -7.90 31.11
C LEU A 149 -38.65 -6.67 30.29
N GLY A 150 -38.78 -6.72 28.95
CA GLY A 150 -38.41 -5.64 28.04
C GLY A 150 -36.89 -5.57 27.75
N GLU A 151 -36.13 -6.61 28.11
CA GLU A 151 -34.71 -6.71 27.78
C GLU A 151 -34.51 -7.34 26.40
N CYS A 152 -33.51 -6.87 25.66
CA CYS A 152 -33.26 -7.38 24.33
C CYS A 152 -32.61 -8.78 24.36
N MET A 153 -33.26 -9.74 23.72
CA MET A 153 -32.78 -11.12 23.56
C MET A 153 -31.95 -11.32 22.32
N ASN A 154 -32.28 -10.63 21.21
CA ASN A 154 -31.59 -10.75 19.95
C ASN A 154 -31.30 -9.37 19.32
N TYR A 155 -30.04 -9.10 19.06
CA TYR A 155 -29.58 -7.92 18.33
C TYR A 155 -29.21 -8.27 16.90
N GLY A 156 -29.52 -7.41 15.97
CA GLY A 156 -29.08 -7.51 14.60
C GLY A 156 -28.78 -6.13 14.00
N ILE A 157 -28.14 -6.12 12.83
CA ILE A 157 -27.81 -4.89 12.15
C ILE A 157 -29.06 -4.26 11.55
N SER A 158 -29.29 -2.99 11.86
CA SER A 158 -30.41 -2.23 11.31
C SER A 158 -30.30 -2.12 9.78
N GLU A 159 -31.39 -2.51 9.09
CA GLU A 159 -31.48 -2.47 7.62
C GLU A 159 -31.19 -1.08 7.04
N LYS A 160 -31.62 -0.04 7.72
CA LYS A 160 -31.34 1.36 7.40
C LYS A 160 -29.84 1.65 7.27
N TYR A 161 -29.01 1.07 8.14
CA TYR A 161 -27.56 1.26 8.08
C TYR A 161 -26.93 0.39 6.99
N VAL A 162 -27.47 -0.80 6.72
CA VAL A 162 -27.05 -1.63 5.59
C VAL A 162 -27.31 -0.89 4.28
N GLU A 163 -28.51 -0.38 4.07
CA GLU A 163 -28.83 0.41 2.86
C GLU A 163 -27.98 1.66 2.73
N GLN A 164 -27.75 2.39 3.82
CA GLN A 164 -26.89 3.57 3.82
C GLN A 164 -25.46 3.21 3.40
N LEU A 165 -24.88 2.11 3.92
CA LEU A 165 -23.56 1.65 3.55
C LEU A 165 -23.47 1.36 2.05
N GLN A 166 -24.42 0.58 1.50
CA GLN A 166 -24.44 0.24 0.08
C GLN A 166 -24.54 1.48 -0.81
N LYS A 167 -25.27 2.49 -0.36
CA LYS A 167 -25.46 3.75 -1.09
C LYS A 167 -24.22 4.63 -1.10
N VAL A 168 -23.59 4.85 0.05
CA VAL A 168 -22.55 5.88 0.20
C VAL A 168 -21.12 5.34 0.21
N GLY A 169 -20.92 4.03 0.41
CA GLY A 169 -19.61 3.38 0.54
C GLY A 169 -19.02 3.45 1.95
N ILE A 170 -18.02 2.59 2.22
CA ILE A 170 -17.46 2.35 3.56
C ILE A 170 -16.87 3.63 4.19
N LEU A 171 -16.09 4.40 3.43
CA LEU A 171 -15.43 5.60 3.94
C LEU A 171 -16.45 6.66 4.36
N LYS A 172 -17.41 6.97 3.48
CA LYS A 172 -18.43 8.00 3.75
C LYS A 172 -19.38 7.55 4.85
N PHE A 173 -19.76 6.29 4.86
CA PHE A 173 -20.56 5.67 5.92
C PHE A 173 -19.89 5.81 7.30
N ALA A 174 -18.59 5.48 7.39
CA ALA A 174 -17.82 5.63 8.62
C ALA A 174 -17.81 7.08 9.14
N ILE A 175 -17.58 8.04 8.25
CA ILE A 175 -17.56 9.47 8.60
C ILE A 175 -18.95 9.96 9.04
N GLU A 176 -20.01 9.56 8.34
CA GLU A 176 -21.37 10.00 8.63
C GLU A 176 -21.89 9.43 9.94
N THR A 177 -21.67 8.13 10.22
CA THR A 177 -22.06 7.49 11.49
C THR A 177 -21.29 8.10 12.66
N LYS A 178 -19.98 8.32 12.51
CA LYS A 178 -19.17 9.03 13.50
C LYS A 178 -19.70 10.43 13.81
N LYS A 179 -20.07 11.23 12.81
CA LYS A 179 -20.66 12.57 12.99
C LYS A 179 -21.97 12.51 13.76
N LYS A 180 -22.79 11.49 13.52
CA LYS A 180 -24.06 11.26 14.25
C LYS A 180 -23.87 10.71 15.68
N GLY A 181 -22.62 10.43 16.08
CA GLY A 181 -22.33 9.85 17.39
C GLY A 181 -22.60 8.35 17.48
N VAL A 182 -22.69 7.63 16.36
CA VAL A 182 -22.90 6.19 16.28
C VAL A 182 -21.59 5.50 15.89
N CYS A 183 -21.24 4.39 16.55
CA CYS A 183 -20.06 3.60 16.24
C CYS A 183 -20.46 2.36 15.44
N ALA A 184 -20.04 2.32 14.17
CA ALA A 184 -20.29 1.16 13.32
C ALA A 184 -19.11 0.17 13.29
N TYR A 185 -17.94 0.51 13.82
CA TYR A 185 -16.70 -0.26 13.66
C TYR A 185 -16.81 -1.73 14.09
N PRO A 186 -17.33 -2.07 15.29
CA PRO A 186 -17.41 -3.46 15.73
C PRO A 186 -18.38 -4.29 14.91
N ASP A 187 -19.38 -3.66 14.30
CA ASP A 187 -20.51 -4.33 13.66
C ASP A 187 -20.33 -4.49 12.15
N MET A 188 -19.33 -3.81 11.56
CA MET A 188 -19.10 -3.82 10.11
C MET A 188 -18.96 -5.23 9.53
N LEU A 189 -18.30 -6.14 10.25
CA LEU A 189 -18.09 -7.52 9.77
C LEU A 189 -19.33 -8.42 9.92
N SER A 190 -20.32 -7.98 10.67
CA SER A 190 -21.61 -8.67 10.83
C SER A 190 -22.64 -8.24 9.79
N ILE A 191 -22.33 -7.24 8.96
CA ILE A 191 -23.20 -6.79 7.88
C ILE A 191 -23.19 -7.85 6.77
N PRO A 192 -24.36 -8.39 6.36
CA PRO A 192 -24.44 -9.36 5.28
C PRO A 192 -23.91 -8.78 3.96
N ALA A 193 -22.93 -9.45 3.33
CA ALA A 193 -22.27 -8.99 2.14
C ALA A 193 -21.77 -10.16 1.29
N ASN A 194 -21.64 -9.93 -0.02
CA ASN A 194 -21.03 -10.88 -0.94
C ASN A 194 -19.51 -10.83 -0.89
N PHE A 195 -18.93 -9.70 -0.46
CA PHE A 195 -17.51 -9.57 -0.23
C PHE A 195 -17.17 -8.50 0.82
N ARG A 196 -15.95 -8.59 1.35
CA ARG A 196 -15.44 -7.67 2.36
C ARG A 196 -14.18 -6.99 1.85
N ILE A 197 -13.99 -5.69 2.14
CA ILE A 197 -12.83 -4.91 1.71
C ILE A 197 -11.98 -4.52 2.91
N PHE A 198 -10.66 -4.76 2.79
CA PHE A 198 -9.68 -4.48 3.83
C PHE A 198 -8.41 -3.84 3.27
N SER A 199 -7.64 -3.19 4.13
CA SER A 199 -6.23 -2.92 3.81
C SER A 199 -5.39 -4.20 3.93
N TYR A 200 -4.30 -4.34 3.16
CA TYR A 200 -3.33 -5.44 3.27
C TYR A 200 -2.91 -5.75 4.70
N ILE A 201 -2.72 -4.70 5.52
CA ILE A 201 -2.32 -4.80 6.93
C ILE A 201 -3.23 -5.73 7.72
N TYR A 202 -4.53 -5.77 7.41
CA TYR A 202 -5.49 -6.62 8.15
C TYR A 202 -5.21 -8.10 7.96
N TYR A 203 -4.77 -8.52 6.78
CA TYR A 203 -4.36 -9.90 6.53
C TYR A 203 -3.02 -10.22 7.22
N PHE A 204 -1.99 -9.46 6.93
CA PHE A 204 -0.64 -9.76 7.40
C PHE A 204 -0.47 -9.64 8.92
N LEU A 205 -1.21 -8.74 9.57
CA LEU A 205 -1.26 -8.63 11.04
C LEU A 205 -2.29 -9.59 11.68
N LYS A 206 -2.92 -10.47 10.89
CA LYS A 206 -3.94 -11.43 11.36
C LYS A 206 -5.11 -10.76 12.09
N ILE A 207 -5.46 -9.52 11.72
CA ILE A 207 -6.65 -8.83 12.22
C ILE A 207 -7.90 -9.46 11.58
N VAL A 208 -7.80 -9.84 10.31
CA VAL A 208 -8.75 -10.69 9.61
C VAL A 208 -8.08 -12.03 9.38
N VAL A 209 -8.72 -13.09 9.82
CA VAL A 209 -8.27 -14.48 9.62
C VAL A 209 -9.21 -15.10 8.60
N PRO A 210 -8.73 -15.49 7.42
CA PRO A 210 -9.53 -16.19 6.43
C PRO A 210 -10.04 -17.53 6.97
N LYS A 211 -11.23 -17.93 6.53
CA LYS A 211 -11.85 -19.22 6.90
C LYS A 211 -11.97 -20.17 5.71
N GLY A 212 -11.06 -20.06 4.75
CA GLY A 212 -11.05 -20.85 3.53
C GLY A 212 -11.69 -20.17 2.32
N GLU A 213 -12.13 -18.92 2.48
CA GLU A 213 -12.66 -18.07 1.41
C GLU A 213 -11.54 -17.68 0.41
N LEU A 214 -11.95 -17.17 -0.75
CA LEU A 214 -11.04 -16.61 -1.72
C LEU A 214 -10.51 -15.25 -1.28
N LEU A 215 -9.20 -15.03 -1.39
CA LEU A 215 -8.53 -13.77 -1.10
C LEU A 215 -8.12 -13.09 -2.41
N ILE A 216 -8.53 -11.84 -2.60
CA ILE A 216 -8.18 -11.05 -3.77
C ILE A 216 -7.35 -9.86 -3.33
N PHE A 217 -6.12 -9.72 -3.85
CA PHE A 217 -5.23 -8.60 -3.56
C PHE A 217 -5.13 -7.70 -4.80
N ASP A 218 -5.65 -6.48 -4.70
CA ASP A 218 -5.58 -5.49 -5.78
C ASP A 218 -4.32 -4.62 -5.65
N GLU A 219 -3.71 -4.26 -6.78
CA GLU A 219 -2.40 -3.60 -6.87
C GLU A 219 -1.29 -4.40 -6.14
N ALA A 220 -1.34 -5.73 -6.29
CA ALA A 220 -0.54 -6.68 -5.54
C ALA A 220 0.98 -6.54 -5.73
N HIS A 221 1.46 -5.84 -6.76
CA HIS A 221 2.88 -5.48 -6.90
C HIS A 221 3.45 -4.72 -5.68
N ASN A 222 2.56 -4.19 -4.82
CA ASN A 222 2.91 -3.49 -3.60
C ASN A 222 2.98 -4.40 -2.35
N LEU A 223 2.89 -5.71 -2.48
CA LEU A 223 2.88 -6.62 -1.33
C LEU A 223 4.23 -6.75 -0.61
N GLU A 224 5.33 -6.32 -1.20
CA GLU A 224 6.60 -6.17 -0.48
C GLU A 224 6.55 -4.99 0.52
N LEU A 225 5.70 -5.12 1.52
CA LEU A 225 5.47 -4.06 2.51
C LEU A 225 6.60 -4.04 3.54
N GLN A 226 7.63 -3.23 3.30
CA GLN A 226 8.74 -3.04 4.24
C GLN A 226 8.24 -2.64 5.64
N GLU A 227 7.14 -1.91 5.72
CA GLU A 227 6.51 -1.50 6.98
C GLU A 227 6.10 -2.68 7.86
N LEU A 228 5.72 -3.81 7.25
CA LEU A 228 5.33 -5.03 7.95
C LEU A 228 6.52 -5.95 8.24
N MET A 229 7.62 -5.75 7.52
CA MET A 229 8.86 -6.53 7.66
C MET A 229 9.89 -5.84 8.56
N ARG A 230 9.57 -4.68 9.13
CA ARG A 230 10.47 -3.90 9.97
C ARG A 230 9.99 -3.76 11.39
N GLN A 231 10.95 -3.71 12.32
CA GLN A 231 10.75 -3.23 13.68
C GLN A 231 11.70 -2.06 13.93
N THR A 232 11.19 -1.00 14.53
CA THR A 232 11.97 0.20 14.84
C THR A 232 11.81 0.54 16.31
N VAL A 233 12.92 0.79 16.97
CA VAL A 233 13.00 1.45 18.27
C VAL A 233 13.56 2.84 18.04
N SER A 234 12.86 3.87 18.46
CA SER A 234 13.23 5.27 18.23
C SER A 234 13.40 6.02 19.55
N VAL A 235 14.10 7.13 19.51
CA VAL A 235 14.17 8.04 20.67
C VAL A 235 12.77 8.46 21.12
N TYR A 236 11.81 8.56 20.18
CA TYR A 236 10.43 8.90 20.50
C TYR A 236 9.73 7.82 21.34
N ASP A 237 10.01 6.52 21.11
CA ASP A 237 9.46 5.43 21.95
C ASP A 237 9.87 5.61 23.42
N PHE A 238 11.08 6.10 23.68
CA PHE A 238 11.57 6.37 25.03
C PHE A 238 10.94 7.64 25.63
N ILE A 239 11.09 8.78 24.95
CA ILE A 239 10.64 10.07 25.51
C ILE A 239 9.11 10.22 25.60
N SER A 240 8.35 9.40 24.88
CA SER A 240 6.87 9.40 24.95
C SER A 240 6.33 8.70 26.20
N LEU A 241 7.17 8.00 26.96
CA LEU A 241 6.79 7.35 28.21
C LEU A 241 6.41 8.34 29.33
N THR A 242 6.83 9.61 29.19
CA THR A 242 6.60 10.63 30.22
C THR A 242 6.27 11.99 29.61
N HIS A 243 5.68 12.87 30.44
CA HIS A 243 5.49 14.28 30.14
C HIS A 243 6.50 15.20 30.84
N SER A 244 7.17 14.69 31.86
CA SER A 244 8.19 15.42 32.62
C SER A 244 9.40 15.74 31.74
N LYS A 245 9.80 17.03 31.68
CA LYS A 245 10.95 17.46 30.89
C LYS A 245 12.24 16.79 31.37
N LYS A 246 12.44 16.69 32.70
CA LYS A 246 13.63 16.09 33.31
C LYS A 246 13.73 14.59 32.97
N GLU A 247 12.60 13.86 33.06
CA GLU A 247 12.58 12.44 32.72
C GLU A 247 12.81 12.22 31.21
N LYS A 248 12.29 13.08 30.32
CA LYS A 248 12.58 13.01 28.90
C LYS A 248 14.05 13.15 28.56
N GLU A 249 14.76 14.06 29.23
CA GLU A 249 16.22 14.21 29.08
C GLU A 249 16.96 12.94 29.49
N ILE A 250 16.56 12.31 30.60
CA ILE A 250 17.14 11.04 31.09
C ILE A 250 16.84 9.91 30.07
N LEU A 251 15.60 9.80 29.59
CA LEU A 251 15.20 8.79 28.61
C LEU A 251 15.90 8.97 27.27
N GLU A 252 16.16 10.20 26.83
CA GLU A 252 16.95 10.48 25.63
C GLU A 252 18.41 10.03 25.81
N LEU A 253 19.01 10.26 26.96
CA LEU A 253 20.35 9.76 27.29
C LEU A 253 20.37 8.23 27.34
N ALA A 254 19.35 7.62 27.95
CA ALA A 254 19.21 6.16 27.98
C ALA A 254 19.09 5.58 26.55
N PHE A 255 18.34 6.21 25.66
CA PHE A 255 18.27 5.80 24.27
C PHE A 255 19.64 5.91 23.57
N LYS A 256 20.36 7.02 23.72
CA LYS A 256 21.73 7.15 23.17
C LYS A 256 22.64 6.04 23.67
N ARG A 257 22.59 5.76 24.98
CA ARG A 257 23.37 4.67 25.56
C ARG A 257 22.98 3.30 25.02
N PHE A 258 21.67 3.05 24.81
CA PHE A 258 21.17 1.85 24.16
C PHE A 258 21.73 1.67 22.74
N ILE A 259 21.75 2.74 21.93
CA ILE A 259 22.31 2.71 20.56
C ILE A 259 23.81 2.42 20.56
N GLU A 260 24.55 3.00 21.52
CA GLU A 260 26.00 2.83 21.64
C GLU A 260 26.40 1.41 22.11
N THR A 261 25.68 0.88 23.09
CA THR A 261 26.05 -0.38 23.75
C THR A 261 25.34 -1.60 23.20
N GLU A 262 24.27 -1.42 22.45
CA GLU A 262 23.35 -2.49 22.00
C GLU A 262 22.92 -3.40 23.17
N SER A 263 22.68 -2.81 24.34
CA SER A 263 22.33 -3.54 25.55
C SER A 263 21.30 -2.79 26.37
N LEU A 264 20.35 -3.53 26.93
CA LEU A 264 19.42 -3.06 27.94
C LEU A 264 20.02 -3.10 29.38
N ASP A 265 21.10 -3.84 29.54
CA ASP A 265 21.82 -3.95 30.86
C ASP A 265 22.78 -2.78 31.07
N ALA A 266 22.98 -1.91 30.09
CA ALA A 266 23.81 -0.73 30.19
C ALA A 266 23.28 0.19 31.29
N LYS A 267 24.21 0.72 32.12
CA LYS A 267 23.87 1.57 33.27
C LYS A 267 23.63 3.01 32.87
N VAL A 268 22.60 3.60 33.47
CA VAL A 268 22.18 5.00 33.33
C VAL A 268 21.74 5.52 34.69
N LYS A 269 21.65 6.83 34.87
CA LYS A 269 21.10 7.43 36.07
C LYS A 269 19.61 7.69 35.94
N ASP A 270 18.83 7.34 36.96
CA ASP A 270 17.40 7.67 37.05
C ASP A 270 17.18 9.12 37.55
N ILE A 271 15.91 9.50 37.77
CA ILE A 271 15.57 10.86 38.25
C ILE A 271 16.10 11.17 39.65
N GLN A 272 16.39 10.15 40.46
CA GLN A 272 16.92 10.23 41.81
C GLN A 272 18.44 10.08 41.86
N GLU A 273 19.11 10.09 40.70
CA GLU A 273 20.57 9.89 40.53
C GLU A 273 21.06 8.46 40.88
N ASN A 274 20.13 7.48 41.04
CA ASN A 274 20.51 6.10 41.24
C ASN A 274 21.02 5.48 39.94
N GLU A 275 22.03 4.61 40.04
CA GLU A 275 22.51 3.84 38.89
C GLU A 275 21.61 2.62 38.64
N VAL A 276 20.87 2.64 37.54
CA VAL A 276 19.95 1.57 37.14
C VAL A 276 20.28 1.09 35.73
N THR A 277 19.82 -0.09 35.34
CA THR A 277 19.89 -0.51 33.93
C THR A 277 18.85 0.23 33.08
N ILE A 278 19.08 0.27 31.76
CA ILE A 278 18.07 0.84 30.81
C ILE A 278 16.75 0.06 30.92
N GLU A 279 16.80 -1.27 31.08
CA GLU A 279 15.59 -2.09 31.28
C GLU A 279 14.85 -1.69 32.57
N GLU A 280 15.53 -1.60 33.71
CA GLU A 280 14.95 -1.17 34.98
C GLU A 280 14.34 0.24 34.86
N LEU A 281 15.02 1.17 34.20
CA LEU A 281 14.51 2.52 33.96
C LEU A 281 13.22 2.51 33.17
N LEU A 282 13.17 1.75 32.07
CA LEU A 282 11.98 1.66 31.22
C LEU A 282 10.81 1.00 31.94
N LEU A 283 11.05 -0.03 32.74
CA LEU A 283 10.01 -0.75 33.48
C LEU A 283 9.38 0.09 34.60
N GLN A 284 9.97 1.22 35.00
CA GLN A 284 9.32 2.19 35.89
C GLN A 284 8.04 2.82 35.25
N PHE A 285 7.92 2.75 33.92
CA PHE A 285 6.75 3.24 33.19
C PHE A 285 5.81 2.08 32.83
N GLU A 286 4.92 1.73 33.77
CA GLU A 286 4.01 0.58 33.67
C GLU A 286 3.30 0.46 32.30
N GLY A 287 3.25 -0.75 31.76
CA GLY A 287 2.57 -1.10 30.51
C GLY A 287 3.25 -0.58 29.22
N GLU A 288 3.49 0.72 29.08
CA GLU A 288 4.15 1.28 27.91
C GLU A 288 5.66 1.02 27.92
N GLY A 289 6.31 1.11 29.08
CA GLY A 289 7.72 0.76 29.24
C GLY A 289 8.02 -0.70 28.89
N GLU A 290 7.16 -1.63 29.30
CA GLU A 290 7.26 -3.05 28.90
C GLU A 290 7.21 -3.24 27.38
N LYS A 291 6.37 -2.46 26.67
CA LYS A 291 6.30 -2.52 25.21
C LYS A 291 7.59 -2.04 24.56
N VAL A 292 8.19 -0.99 25.11
CA VAL A 292 9.49 -0.48 24.63
C VAL A 292 10.58 -1.51 24.88
N VAL A 293 10.65 -2.11 26.08
CA VAL A 293 11.58 -3.21 26.40
C VAL A 293 11.44 -4.38 25.42
N LYS A 294 10.20 -4.82 25.13
CA LYS A 294 9.94 -5.89 24.14
C LYS A 294 10.45 -5.52 22.74
N LYS A 295 10.25 -4.27 22.30
CA LYS A 295 10.79 -3.80 21.03
C LYS A 295 12.33 -3.80 21.02
N CYS A 296 12.96 -3.32 22.10
CA CYS A 296 14.41 -3.33 22.26
C CYS A 296 14.96 -4.76 22.20
N LYS A 297 14.39 -5.68 22.99
CA LYS A 297 14.76 -7.10 22.97
C LYS A 297 14.61 -7.73 21.59
N PHE A 298 13.54 -7.39 20.86
CA PHE A 298 13.35 -7.87 19.49
C PHE A 298 14.49 -7.43 18.58
N VAL A 299 14.81 -6.11 18.52
CA VAL A 299 15.85 -5.62 17.60
C VAL A 299 17.26 -6.10 17.97
N LEU A 300 17.53 -6.35 19.25
CA LEU A 300 18.81 -6.90 19.71
C LEU A 300 18.97 -8.38 19.35
N ASN A 301 17.90 -9.17 19.43
CA ASN A 301 17.93 -10.62 19.24
C ASN A 301 17.73 -11.07 17.79
N THR A 302 17.73 -10.15 16.82
CA THR A 302 17.64 -10.50 15.40
C THR A 302 18.98 -11.04 14.90
N ASP A 303 18.89 -12.09 14.08
CA ASP A 303 20.02 -12.73 13.40
C ASP A 303 20.32 -12.07 12.03
N ASP A 304 21.13 -12.72 11.22
CA ASP A 304 21.53 -12.26 9.88
C ASP A 304 20.39 -12.24 8.85
N SER A 305 19.23 -12.81 9.18
CA SER A 305 18.02 -12.69 8.33
C SER A 305 17.43 -11.28 8.34
N PHE A 306 17.95 -10.38 9.19
CA PHE A 306 17.55 -8.99 9.27
C PHE A 306 18.66 -8.02 8.86
N TYR A 307 18.32 -7.04 8.06
CA TYR A 307 19.14 -5.86 7.84
C TYR A 307 19.00 -4.91 9.03
N LYS A 308 20.13 -4.48 9.60
CA LYS A 308 20.20 -3.60 10.78
C LYS A 308 20.65 -2.20 10.36
N GLU A 309 19.90 -1.19 10.78
CA GLU A 309 20.22 0.21 10.54
C GLU A 309 20.15 0.98 11.87
N LYS A 310 21.22 1.71 12.20
CA LYS A 310 21.31 2.53 13.40
C LYS A 310 21.66 3.97 13.06
N THR A 311 20.98 4.88 13.75
CA THR A 311 21.24 6.32 13.74
C THR A 311 21.12 6.86 15.16
N ASP A 312 21.38 8.14 15.35
CA ASP A 312 21.13 8.85 16.62
C ASP A 312 19.64 8.94 16.99
N LYS A 313 18.74 8.62 16.07
CA LYS A 313 17.28 8.74 16.24
C LYS A 313 16.55 7.42 16.34
N TYR A 314 17.12 6.35 15.79
CA TYR A 314 16.48 5.03 15.79
C TYR A 314 17.45 3.87 15.62
N TYR A 315 17.05 2.70 16.12
CA TYR A 315 17.56 1.39 15.75
C TYR A 315 16.44 0.64 15.02
N ARG A 316 16.70 0.23 13.80
CA ARG A 316 15.75 -0.43 12.93
C ARG A 316 16.30 -1.76 12.43
N VAL A 317 15.44 -2.76 12.41
CA VAL A 317 15.70 -4.03 11.75
C VAL A 317 14.62 -4.28 10.70
N ILE A 318 15.02 -4.80 9.54
CA ILE A 318 14.13 -5.07 8.41
C ILE A 318 14.44 -6.47 7.90
N ALA A 319 13.45 -7.34 7.76
CA ALA A 319 13.66 -8.68 7.21
C ALA A 319 14.23 -8.60 5.79
N ARG A 320 15.25 -9.41 5.52
CA ARG A 320 15.96 -9.49 4.24
C ARG A 320 15.30 -10.46 3.25
N ASP A 321 14.34 -11.24 3.74
CA ASP A 321 13.64 -12.25 2.94
C ASP A 321 12.15 -11.90 2.82
N PRO A 322 11.69 -11.36 1.69
CA PRO A 322 10.27 -11.07 1.48
C PRO A 322 9.37 -12.32 1.59
N SER A 323 9.93 -13.51 1.32
CA SER A 323 9.18 -14.76 1.37
C SER A 323 8.65 -15.08 2.78
N VAL A 324 9.29 -14.60 3.83
CA VAL A 324 8.82 -14.78 5.23
C VAL A 324 7.39 -14.27 5.42
N LEU A 325 7.03 -13.20 4.71
CA LEU A 325 5.68 -12.65 4.73
C LEU A 325 4.80 -13.25 3.64
N LEU A 326 5.32 -13.33 2.43
CA LEU A 326 4.52 -13.58 1.22
C LEU A 326 4.26 -15.06 0.97
N SER A 327 5.16 -15.97 1.40
CA SER A 327 4.93 -17.42 1.30
C SER A 327 3.73 -17.93 2.10
N ARG A 328 3.19 -17.10 3.02
CA ARG A 328 1.93 -17.43 3.73
C ARG A 328 0.75 -17.59 2.77
N LEU A 329 0.80 -16.93 1.62
CA LEU A 329 -0.21 -17.06 0.58
C LEU A 329 -0.27 -18.48 -0.01
N ASN A 330 0.83 -19.27 0.04
CA ASN A 330 0.84 -20.65 -0.44
C ASN A 330 -0.15 -21.57 0.32
N ALA A 331 -0.60 -21.16 1.51
CA ALA A 331 -1.61 -21.88 2.30
C ALA A 331 -3.03 -21.43 2.02
N GLU A 332 -3.23 -20.43 1.17
CA GLU A 332 -4.50 -19.79 0.90
C GLU A 332 -4.94 -19.98 -0.55
N ARG A 333 -6.21 -19.77 -0.82
CA ARG A 333 -6.72 -19.55 -2.18
C ARG A 333 -6.69 -18.07 -2.48
N TYR A 334 -5.89 -17.66 -3.46
CA TYR A 334 -5.66 -16.24 -3.69
C TYR A 334 -5.64 -15.85 -5.16
N VAL A 335 -6.02 -14.61 -5.42
CA VAL A 335 -5.83 -13.92 -6.69
C VAL A 335 -5.03 -12.64 -6.43
N LEU A 336 -3.85 -12.52 -7.01
CA LEU A 336 -3.05 -11.31 -6.99
C LEU A 336 -3.22 -10.55 -8.30
N MET A 337 -3.73 -9.33 -8.25
CA MET A 337 -4.00 -8.53 -9.43
C MET A 337 -3.20 -7.24 -9.43
N SER A 338 -2.62 -6.89 -10.57
CA SER A 338 -2.03 -5.57 -10.81
C SER A 338 -1.83 -5.30 -12.30
N GLY A 339 -1.67 -4.02 -12.66
CA GLY A 339 -1.17 -3.62 -13.99
C GLY A 339 0.33 -3.80 -14.16
N THR A 340 1.03 -4.11 -13.08
CA THR A 340 2.50 -4.11 -13.02
C THR A 340 3.02 -5.23 -12.13
N MET A 341 2.44 -6.45 -12.27
CA MET A 341 2.93 -7.62 -11.54
C MET A 341 4.39 -7.91 -11.89
N PRO A 342 5.21 -8.31 -10.89
CA PRO A 342 6.52 -8.90 -11.17
C PRO A 342 6.39 -10.15 -12.04
N SER A 343 7.49 -10.52 -12.72
CA SER A 343 7.51 -11.75 -13.53
C SER A 343 7.31 -13.00 -12.68
N ASP A 344 6.83 -14.09 -13.31
CA ASP A 344 6.71 -15.42 -12.69
C ASP A 344 8.00 -15.83 -11.95
N LYS A 345 9.14 -15.65 -12.59
CA LYS A 345 10.44 -15.91 -11.97
C LYS A 345 10.66 -15.10 -10.68
N TYR A 346 10.31 -13.81 -10.68
CA TYR A 346 10.47 -12.97 -9.49
C TYR A 346 9.56 -13.42 -8.34
N LEU A 347 8.32 -13.77 -8.66
CA LEU A 347 7.37 -14.26 -7.67
C LEU A 347 7.85 -15.56 -7.00
N ARG A 348 8.45 -16.48 -7.78
CA ARG A 348 9.04 -17.72 -7.24
C ARG A 348 10.33 -17.45 -6.47
N GLU A 349 11.25 -16.72 -7.08
CA GLU A 349 12.62 -16.58 -6.57
C GLU A 349 12.75 -15.62 -5.38
N VAL A 350 11.88 -14.60 -5.30
CA VAL A 350 11.94 -13.55 -4.28
C VAL A 350 10.74 -13.62 -3.33
N TRP A 351 9.52 -13.84 -3.83
CA TRP A 351 8.34 -13.91 -2.98
C TRP A 351 8.09 -15.29 -2.37
N GLY A 352 8.71 -16.33 -2.92
CA GLY A 352 8.54 -17.70 -2.45
C GLY A 352 7.16 -18.29 -2.74
N LEU A 353 6.47 -17.80 -3.78
CA LEU A 353 5.22 -18.40 -4.24
C LEU A 353 5.53 -19.66 -5.06
N GLU A 354 4.77 -20.74 -4.82
CA GLU A 354 5.10 -22.06 -5.38
C GLU A 354 4.17 -22.45 -6.51
N LYS A 355 2.89 -22.59 -6.23
CA LYS A 355 1.88 -23.06 -7.17
C LYS A 355 0.93 -21.93 -7.55
N PHE A 356 1.03 -21.46 -8.76
CA PHE A 356 0.13 -20.45 -9.29
C PHE A 356 0.07 -20.46 -10.81
N GLU A 357 -1.07 -20.08 -11.35
CA GLU A 357 -1.27 -19.74 -12.75
C GLU A 357 -0.95 -18.24 -12.97
N TYR A 358 -0.09 -17.93 -13.96
CA TYR A 358 0.26 -16.54 -14.31
C TYR A 358 -0.42 -16.13 -15.60
N ILE A 359 -1.40 -15.24 -15.50
CA ILE A 359 -2.19 -14.72 -16.62
C ILE A 359 -1.68 -13.32 -16.95
N ASP A 360 -0.99 -13.16 -18.06
CA ASP A 360 -0.58 -11.85 -18.58
C ASP A 360 -1.57 -11.40 -19.65
N VAL A 361 -2.51 -10.53 -19.26
CA VAL A 361 -3.59 -10.10 -20.14
C VAL A 361 -3.08 -9.38 -21.38
N TRP A 362 -1.97 -8.62 -21.28
CA TRP A 362 -1.38 -7.97 -22.44
C TRP A 362 -0.79 -8.98 -23.43
N ARG A 363 -0.02 -9.93 -22.94
CA ARG A 363 0.62 -10.94 -23.78
C ARG A 363 -0.37 -11.97 -24.32
N ASP A 364 -1.22 -12.50 -23.43
CA ASP A 364 -2.05 -13.67 -23.73
C ASP A 364 -3.29 -13.29 -24.56
N TYR A 365 -3.75 -12.04 -24.45
CA TYR A 365 -4.96 -11.53 -25.12
C TYR A 365 -4.72 -10.26 -25.96
N TYR A 366 -3.50 -10.07 -26.46
CA TYR A 366 -3.10 -8.87 -27.19
C TYR A 366 -4.04 -8.54 -28.36
N ASN A 367 -4.38 -9.54 -29.16
CA ASN A 367 -5.25 -9.34 -30.33
C ASN A 367 -6.67 -8.86 -29.99
N GLU A 368 -7.13 -9.11 -28.78
CA GLU A 368 -8.45 -8.70 -28.30
C GLU A 368 -8.44 -7.32 -27.65
N ILE A 369 -7.29 -6.89 -27.12
CA ILE A 369 -7.18 -5.62 -26.38
C ILE A 369 -6.52 -4.50 -27.17
N LYS A 370 -5.72 -4.79 -28.21
CA LYS A 370 -4.98 -3.79 -29.00
C LYS A 370 -5.89 -2.70 -29.62
N ASP A 371 -7.13 -3.07 -30.00
CA ASP A 371 -8.05 -2.15 -30.67
C ASP A 371 -8.72 -1.12 -29.74
N PHE A 372 -8.53 -1.26 -28.42
CA PHE A 372 -9.04 -0.31 -27.43
C PHE A 372 -8.02 0.05 -26.34
N TYR A 373 -6.73 -0.23 -26.61
CA TYR A 373 -5.64 0.14 -25.73
C TYR A 373 -4.58 0.89 -26.52
N HIS A 374 -4.89 2.17 -26.77
CA HIS A 374 -4.13 2.99 -27.72
C HIS A 374 -2.94 3.68 -27.06
N MET A 375 -1.86 2.93 -26.85
CA MET A 375 -0.55 3.49 -26.51
C MET A 375 0.39 3.37 -27.69
N ASN A 376 0.85 4.51 -28.20
CA ASN A 376 1.91 4.57 -29.19
C ASN A 376 3.24 4.61 -28.45
N ILE A 377 4.01 3.53 -28.46
CA ILE A 377 5.26 3.45 -27.72
C ILE A 377 6.44 3.67 -28.67
N TYR A 378 7.27 4.64 -28.35
CA TYR A 378 8.46 5.02 -29.11
C TYR A 378 9.70 4.91 -28.25
N VAL A 379 10.74 4.25 -28.76
CA VAL A 379 12.05 4.19 -28.11
C VAL A 379 12.99 5.21 -28.76
N VAL A 380 13.61 6.05 -27.94
CA VAL A 380 14.56 7.07 -28.37
C VAL A 380 15.96 6.65 -27.97
N ASP A 381 16.85 6.51 -28.94
CA ASP A 381 18.23 6.14 -28.72
C ASP A 381 19.02 7.31 -28.11
N ALA A 382 19.01 7.37 -26.77
CA ALA A 382 19.78 8.32 -25.98
C ALA A 382 20.63 7.57 -24.95
N ASP A 383 21.89 7.92 -24.81
CA ASP A 383 22.74 7.32 -23.78
C ASP A 383 22.64 8.10 -22.47
N LEU A 384 21.69 7.71 -21.63
CA LEU A 384 21.46 8.27 -20.30
C LEU A 384 22.09 7.41 -19.18
N THR A 385 23.19 6.72 -19.48
CA THR A 385 24.01 6.09 -18.44
C THR A 385 24.66 7.14 -17.54
N TYR A 386 24.97 6.78 -16.30
CA TYR A 386 25.47 7.74 -15.29
C TYR A 386 26.68 8.59 -15.77
N LYS A 387 27.55 8.02 -16.63
CA LYS A 387 28.73 8.68 -17.15
C LYS A 387 28.45 9.77 -18.21
N ASN A 388 27.30 9.66 -18.88
CA ASN A 388 26.93 10.51 -20.01
C ASN A 388 25.78 11.49 -19.67
N ARG A 389 25.51 11.68 -18.38
CA ARG A 389 24.52 12.64 -17.88
C ARG A 389 25.15 14.00 -17.65
N ASP A 390 25.24 14.79 -18.70
CA ASP A 390 25.79 16.16 -18.69
C ASP A 390 24.77 17.18 -19.22
N GLY A 391 25.14 18.46 -19.20
CA GLY A 391 24.27 19.55 -19.64
C GLY A 391 23.88 19.46 -21.11
N GLU A 392 24.81 19.07 -21.99
CA GLU A 392 24.55 18.92 -23.42
C GLU A 392 23.56 17.81 -23.71
N THR A 393 23.68 16.69 -23.00
CA THR A 393 22.73 15.56 -23.10
C THR A 393 21.35 15.97 -22.63
N TYR A 394 21.23 16.70 -21.51
CA TYR A 394 19.93 17.18 -21.03
C TYR A 394 19.30 18.21 -21.95
N GLU A 395 20.10 19.08 -22.56
CA GLU A 395 19.60 20.04 -23.55
C GLU A 395 19.01 19.33 -24.78
N LYS A 396 19.71 18.34 -25.34
CA LYS A 396 19.20 17.51 -26.46
C LYS A 396 17.91 16.78 -26.11
N VAL A 397 17.83 16.19 -24.91
CA VAL A 397 16.62 15.53 -24.42
C VAL A 397 15.48 16.53 -24.27
N ALA A 398 15.74 17.70 -23.71
CA ALA A 398 14.74 18.76 -23.56
C ALA A 398 14.23 19.27 -24.91
N GLU A 399 15.10 19.44 -25.88
CA GLU A 399 14.74 19.80 -27.26
C GLU A 399 13.84 18.76 -27.90
N PHE A 400 14.18 17.47 -27.76
CA PHE A 400 13.35 16.36 -28.23
C PHE A 400 11.96 16.39 -27.57
N ILE A 401 11.89 16.56 -26.25
CA ILE A 401 10.62 16.66 -25.52
C ILE A 401 9.77 17.81 -26.06
N LYS A 402 10.35 19.02 -26.21
CA LYS A 402 9.66 20.21 -26.74
C LYS A 402 9.03 19.99 -28.11
N GLN A 403 9.71 19.24 -28.99
CA GLN A 403 9.24 18.95 -30.34
C GLN A 403 8.08 17.96 -30.36
N ASN A 404 7.94 17.12 -29.32
CA ASN A 404 6.97 16.04 -29.26
C ASN A 404 5.87 16.27 -28.19
N LEU A 405 5.71 17.51 -27.69
CA LEU A 405 4.63 17.84 -26.76
C LEU A 405 3.25 17.77 -27.42
N ARG A 406 2.31 17.14 -26.75
CA ARG A 406 0.89 17.12 -27.11
C ARG A 406 0.23 18.41 -26.62
N LYS A 407 -0.59 19.03 -27.49
CA LYS A 407 -1.33 20.27 -27.19
C LYS A 407 -2.75 20.01 -26.67
N ASP A 408 -3.25 18.79 -26.82
CA ASP A 408 -4.61 18.36 -26.50
C ASP A 408 -4.72 17.69 -25.13
N GLY A 409 -3.71 17.81 -24.29
CA GLY A 409 -3.71 17.30 -22.93
C GLY A 409 -2.37 17.53 -22.21
N ILE A 410 -2.21 16.87 -21.06
CA ILE A 410 -1.05 17.02 -20.19
C ILE A 410 0.11 16.16 -20.68
N ASN A 411 1.31 16.72 -20.62
CA ASN A 411 2.57 16.06 -20.90
C ASN A 411 3.28 15.73 -19.59
N LEU A 412 3.41 14.45 -19.26
CA LEU A 412 4.11 13.97 -18.07
C LEU A 412 5.55 13.57 -18.44
N VAL A 413 6.53 14.27 -17.88
CA VAL A 413 7.95 13.94 -18.01
C VAL A 413 8.42 13.32 -16.70
N ALA A 414 8.83 12.05 -16.73
CA ALA A 414 9.32 11.30 -15.58
C ALA A 414 10.80 10.99 -15.73
N THR A 415 11.60 11.36 -14.75
CA THR A 415 13.05 11.10 -14.71
C THR A 415 13.38 9.99 -13.71
N THR A 416 14.54 9.36 -13.84
CA THR A 416 14.95 8.25 -12.96
C THR A 416 15.25 8.67 -11.53
N SER A 417 15.47 9.96 -11.27
CA SER A 417 15.79 10.46 -9.93
C SER A 417 15.47 11.94 -9.80
N LYS A 418 15.29 12.39 -8.56
CA LYS A 418 15.09 13.80 -8.24
C LYS A 418 16.24 14.70 -8.73
N LYS A 419 17.49 14.22 -8.65
CA LYS A 419 18.63 14.97 -9.18
C LYS A 419 18.48 15.20 -10.68
N MET A 420 18.24 14.14 -11.45
CA MET A 420 18.03 14.22 -12.90
C MET A 420 16.82 15.11 -13.25
N MET A 421 15.77 15.09 -12.45
CA MET A 421 14.61 15.97 -12.61
C MET A 421 15.02 17.44 -12.49
N LEU A 422 15.79 17.80 -11.45
CA LEU A 422 16.24 19.17 -11.24
C LEU A 422 17.22 19.63 -12.34
N ASP A 423 18.11 18.75 -12.78
CA ASP A 423 19.05 19.05 -13.87
C ASP A 423 18.30 19.30 -15.20
N LEU A 424 17.32 18.46 -15.54
CA LEU A 424 16.50 18.60 -16.75
C LEU A 424 15.56 19.83 -16.70
N ALA A 425 15.11 20.22 -15.50
CA ALA A 425 14.25 21.37 -15.30
C ALA A 425 14.87 22.69 -15.78
N LEU A 426 16.20 22.78 -15.85
CA LEU A 426 16.93 23.96 -16.33
C LEU A 426 16.68 24.23 -17.82
N PHE A 427 16.30 23.21 -18.59
CA PHE A 427 16.17 23.26 -20.05
C PHE A 427 14.70 23.20 -20.54
N LEU A 428 13.73 22.98 -19.63
CA LEU A 428 12.30 22.88 -19.97
C LEU A 428 11.50 24.04 -19.40
N LYS A 429 10.52 24.51 -20.18
CA LYS A 429 9.46 25.36 -19.63
C LYS A 429 8.42 24.45 -18.97
N LEU A 430 8.25 24.60 -17.67
CA LEU A 430 7.38 23.74 -16.86
C LEU A 430 6.18 24.51 -16.34
N ASP A 431 5.03 23.85 -16.33
CA ASP A 431 3.81 24.32 -15.67
C ASP A 431 3.70 23.77 -14.25
N PHE A 432 4.32 22.60 -14.01
CA PHE A 432 4.41 22.00 -12.68
C PHE A 432 5.70 21.20 -12.50
N LEU A 433 6.33 21.35 -11.34
CA LEU A 433 7.51 20.59 -10.91
C LEU A 433 7.19 19.85 -9.61
N GLU A 434 7.38 18.53 -9.58
CA GLU A 434 7.15 17.74 -8.38
C GLU A 434 8.10 18.13 -7.24
N LYS A 435 7.52 18.47 -6.08
CA LYS A 435 8.25 18.83 -4.86
C LYS A 435 8.00 17.78 -3.79
N ASP A 436 8.93 17.69 -2.83
CA ASP A 436 8.71 16.86 -1.64
C ASP A 436 7.52 17.39 -0.83
N GLY A 437 6.73 16.48 -0.27
CA GLY A 437 5.62 16.85 0.59
C GLY A 437 4.24 16.61 -0.02
N LYS A 438 3.25 17.43 0.35
CA LYS A 438 1.90 17.31 -0.18
C LYS A 438 1.84 17.98 -1.56
N ILE A 439 1.31 17.23 -2.53
CA ILE A 439 0.93 17.78 -3.83
C ILE A 439 -0.48 18.34 -3.70
N ASP A 440 -0.68 19.56 -4.17
CA ASP A 440 -2.03 20.13 -4.29
C ASP A 440 -2.70 19.55 -5.53
N PHE A 441 -3.64 18.66 -5.28
CA PHE A 441 -4.37 18.00 -6.35
C PHE A 441 -5.28 18.96 -7.12
N GLU A 442 -5.82 19.98 -6.47
CA GLU A 442 -6.68 20.98 -7.13
C GLU A 442 -5.86 21.86 -8.08
N GLU A 443 -4.62 22.18 -7.74
CA GLU A 443 -3.69 22.90 -8.62
C GLU A 443 -3.43 22.09 -9.90
N LEU A 444 -3.11 20.80 -9.75
CA LEU A 444 -2.87 19.91 -10.88
C LEU A 444 -4.10 19.76 -11.80
N GLN A 445 -5.29 19.66 -11.23
CA GLN A 445 -6.53 19.54 -12.02
C GLN A 445 -6.85 20.81 -12.83
N LYS A 446 -6.34 21.96 -12.42
CA LYS A 446 -6.55 23.26 -13.11
C LYS A 446 -5.54 23.54 -14.23
N LEU A 447 -4.49 22.70 -14.37
CA LEU A 447 -3.51 22.88 -15.44
C LEU A 447 -4.19 22.86 -16.81
N PRO A 448 -3.78 23.75 -17.74
CA PRO A 448 -4.34 23.77 -19.10
C PRO A 448 -3.88 22.56 -19.91
N ASP A 449 -4.57 22.28 -21.01
CA ASP A 449 -4.09 21.34 -22.01
C ASP A 449 -2.81 21.90 -22.66
N GLY A 450 -1.87 21.01 -22.98
CA GLY A 450 -0.52 21.37 -23.38
C GLY A 450 0.47 21.54 -22.21
N ALA A 451 0.00 21.55 -20.95
CA ALA A 451 0.85 21.72 -19.77
C ALA A 451 1.92 20.61 -19.66
N VAL A 452 3.10 21.00 -19.18
CA VAL A 452 4.24 20.13 -18.95
C VAL A 452 4.45 19.94 -17.44
N ILE A 453 4.31 18.68 -17.00
CA ILE A 453 4.58 18.26 -15.63
C ILE A 453 5.90 17.51 -15.61
N LEU A 454 6.81 17.90 -14.73
CA LEU A 454 8.07 17.20 -14.52
C LEU A 454 8.07 16.51 -13.14
N ALA A 455 8.31 15.20 -13.16
CA ALA A 455 8.27 14.31 -12.02
C ALA A 455 9.49 13.37 -12.01
N TYR A 456 9.61 12.56 -10.95
CA TYR A 456 10.62 11.52 -10.88
C TYR A 456 9.99 10.16 -10.53
N GLU A 457 10.62 9.09 -10.99
CA GLU A 457 10.17 7.71 -10.73
C GLU A 457 10.24 7.37 -9.24
N GLY A 458 9.13 6.86 -8.69
CA GLY A 458 8.95 6.70 -7.24
C GLY A 458 8.37 7.93 -6.55
N GLY A 459 8.09 9.00 -7.30
CA GLY A 459 7.36 10.17 -6.85
C GLY A 459 5.84 9.93 -6.83
N ARG A 460 5.11 10.86 -6.24
CA ARG A 460 3.63 10.74 -6.12
C ARG A 460 2.92 10.84 -7.46
N LEU A 461 3.48 11.61 -8.39
CA LEU A 461 2.90 11.79 -9.72
C LEU A 461 3.03 10.55 -10.59
N THR A 462 4.11 9.80 -10.40
CA THR A 462 4.32 8.55 -11.13
C THR A 462 3.62 7.35 -10.48
N GLU A 463 3.35 7.37 -9.16
CA GLU A 463 2.79 6.22 -8.44
C GLU A 463 1.37 6.41 -7.89
N GLY A 464 0.87 7.64 -7.66
CA GLY A 464 -0.32 7.81 -6.83
C GLY A 464 -1.38 8.79 -7.30
N ILE A 465 -1.13 9.65 -8.30
CA ILE A 465 -2.06 10.70 -8.71
C ILE A 465 -2.67 10.38 -10.08
N GLU A 466 -3.98 10.54 -10.18
CA GLU A 466 -4.73 10.41 -11.41
C GLU A 466 -5.21 11.78 -11.87
N LEU A 467 -4.85 12.14 -13.10
CA LEU A 467 -5.33 13.36 -13.76
C LEU A 467 -6.40 12.96 -14.78
N THR A 468 -7.65 13.00 -14.34
CA THR A 468 -8.80 12.60 -15.16
C THR A 468 -9.83 13.70 -15.29
N LYS A 469 -10.53 13.72 -16.41
CA LYS A 469 -11.69 14.56 -16.67
C LYS A 469 -12.76 13.70 -17.38
N ASP A 470 -13.96 13.72 -16.84
CA ASP A 470 -15.10 12.94 -17.39
C ASP A 470 -14.77 11.44 -17.57
N GLY A 471 -14.01 10.85 -16.64
CA GLY A 471 -13.60 9.45 -16.64
C GLY A 471 -12.48 9.10 -17.63
N LYS A 472 -11.92 10.08 -18.35
CA LYS A 472 -10.79 9.90 -19.28
C LYS A 472 -9.51 10.49 -18.73
N SER A 473 -8.37 9.94 -19.14
CA SER A 473 -7.07 10.49 -18.79
C SER A 473 -6.83 11.84 -19.48
N ARG A 474 -6.32 12.81 -18.72
CA ARG A 474 -5.83 14.06 -19.27
C ARG A 474 -4.38 13.97 -19.76
N ILE A 475 -3.65 12.91 -19.38
CA ILE A 475 -2.26 12.70 -19.81
C ILE A 475 -2.30 12.14 -21.23
N LYS A 476 -1.72 12.88 -22.18
CA LYS A 476 -1.68 12.54 -23.61
C LYS A 476 -0.28 12.22 -24.12
N ALA A 477 0.75 12.63 -23.37
CA ALA A 477 2.11 12.17 -23.62
C ALA A 477 2.81 11.84 -22.30
N VAL A 478 3.61 10.78 -22.32
CA VAL A 478 4.49 10.38 -21.22
C VAL A 478 5.90 10.25 -21.76
N PHE A 479 6.85 10.98 -21.17
CA PHE A 479 8.27 10.92 -21.48
C PHE A 479 9.00 10.29 -20.31
N ILE A 480 9.53 9.08 -20.48
CA ILE A 480 10.35 8.41 -19.45
C ILE A 480 11.82 8.62 -19.80
N VAL A 481 12.46 9.50 -19.05
CA VAL A 481 13.84 9.95 -19.30
C VAL A 481 14.80 9.12 -18.46
N GLY A 482 15.46 8.18 -19.11
CA GLY A 482 16.38 7.22 -18.51
C GLY A 482 15.68 5.95 -18.03
N PHE A 483 16.40 4.83 -17.98
CA PHE A 483 15.87 3.57 -17.44
C PHE A 483 16.02 3.55 -15.91
N PRO A 484 14.91 3.41 -15.12
CA PRO A 484 14.90 3.71 -13.68
C PRO A 484 15.38 2.54 -12.82
N TYR A 485 16.62 2.09 -13.03
CA TYR A 485 17.24 1.12 -12.13
C TYR A 485 17.26 1.66 -10.69
N PRO A 486 17.07 0.79 -9.69
CA PRO A 486 17.36 1.14 -8.30
C PRO A 486 18.79 1.67 -8.13
N GLU A 487 19.02 2.48 -7.10
CA GLU A 487 20.37 2.93 -6.79
C GLU A 487 21.29 1.73 -6.53
N TYR A 488 22.41 1.66 -7.23
CA TYR A 488 23.37 0.57 -7.06
C TYR A 488 23.88 0.44 -5.61
N LYS A 489 23.90 1.55 -4.88
CA LYS A 489 24.31 1.62 -3.47
C LYS A 489 23.15 1.51 -2.47
N ASP A 490 21.93 1.16 -2.90
CA ASP A 490 20.82 0.89 -1.98
C ASP A 490 21.20 -0.26 -1.05
N LYS A 491 21.50 0.08 0.20
CA LYS A 491 22.02 -0.87 1.19
C LYS A 491 21.01 -1.95 1.53
N TYR A 492 19.73 -1.58 1.64
CA TYR A 492 18.69 -2.53 1.99
C TYR A 492 18.41 -3.50 0.84
N LEU A 493 18.21 -3.00 -0.39
CA LEU A 493 17.99 -3.86 -1.55
C LEU A 493 19.16 -4.80 -1.81
N ASN A 494 20.40 -4.29 -1.72
CA ASN A 494 21.59 -5.14 -1.84
C ASN A 494 21.64 -6.20 -0.72
N SER A 495 21.24 -5.85 0.50
CA SER A 495 21.21 -6.83 1.61
C SER A 495 20.21 -7.96 1.36
N ILE A 496 19.04 -7.67 0.75
CA ILE A 496 18.07 -8.68 0.31
C ILE A 496 18.71 -9.62 -0.72
N ILE A 497 19.32 -9.03 -1.75
CA ILE A 497 19.96 -9.77 -2.84
C ILE A 497 21.07 -10.67 -2.31
N ASP A 498 21.92 -10.13 -1.44
CA ASP A 498 23.02 -10.87 -0.82
C ASP A 498 22.50 -12.05 0.01
N TYR A 499 21.49 -11.82 0.85
CA TYR A 499 20.89 -12.85 1.68
C TYR A 499 20.23 -13.96 0.84
N LEU A 500 19.42 -13.58 -0.16
CA LEU A 500 18.77 -14.56 -1.03
C LEU A 500 19.77 -15.34 -1.88
N ALA A 501 20.87 -14.70 -2.32
CA ALA A 501 21.95 -15.35 -3.04
C ALA A 501 22.69 -16.37 -2.18
N GLU A 502 22.97 -16.05 -0.91
CA GLU A 502 23.57 -16.95 0.07
C GLU A 502 22.63 -18.13 0.37
N LYS A 503 21.36 -17.86 0.63
CA LYS A 503 20.32 -18.90 0.85
C LYS A 503 20.19 -19.88 -0.31
N LYS A 504 20.49 -19.44 -1.55
CA LYS A 504 20.46 -20.24 -2.79
C LYS A 504 21.83 -20.78 -3.18
N GLU A 505 22.85 -20.59 -2.35
CA GLU A 505 24.23 -21.03 -2.61
C GLU A 505 24.80 -20.54 -3.96
N LEU A 506 24.46 -19.33 -4.38
CA LEU A 506 24.89 -18.77 -5.65
C LEU A 506 26.36 -18.35 -5.59
N ASN A 507 27.15 -18.76 -6.61
CA ASN A 507 28.50 -18.24 -6.78
C ASN A 507 28.48 -16.75 -7.20
N ASN A 508 29.62 -16.07 -7.17
CA ASN A 508 29.74 -14.63 -7.44
C ASN A 508 29.12 -14.21 -8.78
N ARG A 509 29.33 -14.99 -9.85
CA ARG A 509 28.78 -14.69 -11.18
C ARG A 509 27.26 -14.82 -11.20
N ALA A 510 26.71 -15.86 -10.57
CA ALA A 510 25.28 -16.07 -10.46
C ALA A 510 24.62 -15.02 -9.53
N LYS A 511 25.31 -14.62 -8.47
CA LYS A 511 24.87 -13.51 -7.57
C LYS A 511 24.77 -12.19 -8.32
N ASP A 512 25.76 -11.84 -9.17
CA ASP A 512 25.70 -10.64 -10.00
C ASP A 512 24.56 -10.69 -11.02
N ALA A 513 24.36 -11.85 -11.66
CA ALA A 513 23.22 -12.06 -12.56
C ALA A 513 21.88 -11.92 -11.84
N PHE A 514 21.77 -12.46 -10.62
CA PHE A 514 20.58 -12.33 -9.77
C PHE A 514 20.33 -10.87 -9.36
N ARG A 515 21.38 -10.11 -9.00
CA ARG A 515 21.28 -8.67 -8.71
C ARG A 515 20.67 -7.90 -9.89
N TRP A 516 21.22 -8.09 -11.09
CA TRP A 516 20.72 -7.42 -12.29
C TRP A 516 19.30 -7.86 -12.65
N PHE A 517 18.94 -9.12 -12.41
CA PHE A 517 17.58 -9.60 -12.55
C PHE A 517 16.62 -8.83 -11.62
N VAL A 518 16.92 -8.73 -10.32
CA VAL A 518 16.09 -8.01 -9.33
C VAL A 518 15.99 -6.52 -9.68
N PHE A 519 17.11 -5.88 -10.03
CA PHE A 519 17.12 -4.46 -10.40
C PHE A 519 16.28 -4.19 -11.65
N LYS A 520 16.35 -5.07 -12.64
CA LYS A 520 15.58 -4.97 -13.87
C LYS A 520 14.08 -5.11 -13.62
N GLU A 521 13.67 -6.10 -12.82
CA GLU A 521 12.26 -6.27 -12.45
C GLU A 521 11.69 -5.02 -11.80
N LYS A 522 12.38 -4.46 -10.81
CA LYS A 522 11.93 -3.23 -10.15
C LYS A 522 11.89 -2.02 -11.07
N ALA A 523 12.81 -1.92 -12.01
CA ALA A 523 12.79 -0.85 -13.02
C ALA A 523 11.61 -0.99 -13.98
N ILE A 524 11.34 -2.19 -14.48
CA ILE A 524 10.21 -2.48 -15.39
C ILE A 524 8.87 -2.16 -14.72
N ILE A 525 8.71 -2.53 -13.45
CA ILE A 525 7.51 -2.20 -12.68
C ILE A 525 7.28 -0.68 -12.66
N LYS A 526 8.30 0.12 -12.38
CA LYS A 526 8.21 1.59 -12.38
C LYS A 526 7.83 2.14 -13.75
N VAL A 527 8.50 1.68 -14.81
CA VAL A 527 8.19 2.09 -16.20
C VAL A 527 6.72 1.80 -16.52
N ARG A 528 6.25 0.58 -16.27
CA ARG A 528 4.85 0.20 -16.49
C ARG A 528 3.87 1.03 -15.68
N GLN A 529 4.20 1.38 -14.43
CA GLN A 529 3.38 2.25 -13.59
C GLN A 529 3.22 3.64 -14.19
N THR A 530 4.32 4.21 -14.67
CA THR A 530 4.33 5.54 -15.28
C THR A 530 3.61 5.55 -16.63
N MET A 531 3.86 4.56 -17.50
CA MET A 531 3.10 4.38 -18.74
C MET A 531 1.59 4.26 -18.48
N GLY A 532 1.21 3.48 -17.49
CA GLY A 532 -0.18 3.25 -17.10
C GLY A 532 -0.92 4.50 -16.59
N ARG A 533 -0.24 5.63 -16.35
CA ARG A 533 -0.91 6.90 -16.01
C ARG A 533 -1.66 7.50 -17.19
N ALA A 534 -1.24 7.20 -18.39
CA ALA A 534 -1.84 7.76 -19.60
C ALA A 534 -3.18 7.12 -19.99
N ILE A 535 -3.44 5.87 -19.62
CA ILE A 535 -4.63 5.11 -20.03
C ILE A 535 -5.49 4.77 -18.80
N ARG A 536 -6.76 5.19 -18.83
CA ARG A 536 -7.78 4.92 -17.80
C ARG A 536 -9.04 4.29 -18.36
N SER A 537 -9.32 4.60 -19.62
CA SER A 537 -10.50 4.13 -20.33
C SER A 537 -10.13 3.61 -21.72
N PRO A 538 -10.97 2.79 -22.34
CA PRO A 538 -10.75 2.31 -23.71
C PRO A 538 -10.68 3.40 -24.78
N GLN A 539 -11.13 4.62 -24.45
CA GLN A 539 -11.12 5.76 -25.37
C GLN A 539 -9.90 6.66 -25.17
N ASP A 540 -9.01 6.30 -24.24
CA ASP A 540 -7.78 7.05 -24.03
C ASP A 540 -6.74 6.67 -25.08
N GLU A 541 -6.04 7.69 -25.56
CA GLU A 541 -4.91 7.57 -26.49
C GLU A 541 -3.76 8.39 -25.93
N ALA A 542 -2.55 7.84 -25.99
CA ALA A 542 -1.35 8.53 -25.51
C ALA A 542 -0.09 8.09 -26.24
N ASP A 543 0.84 9.03 -26.37
CA ASP A 543 2.18 8.79 -26.88
C ASP A 543 3.14 8.55 -25.70
N ILE A 544 3.88 7.45 -25.74
CA ILE A 544 4.84 7.04 -24.72
C ILE A 544 6.24 7.09 -25.30
N TRP A 545 7.06 7.99 -24.80
CA TRP A 545 8.44 8.20 -25.25
C TRP A 545 9.42 7.64 -24.23
N LEU A 546 10.07 6.53 -24.57
CA LEU A 546 11.06 5.85 -23.74
C LEU A 546 12.44 6.34 -24.15
N ILE A 547 12.98 7.34 -23.44
CA ILE A 547 14.20 8.05 -23.80
C ILE A 547 15.40 7.45 -23.10
N ASP A 548 15.90 6.34 -23.61
CA ASP A 548 17.15 5.68 -23.22
C ASP A 548 17.41 4.47 -24.13
N LYS A 549 18.63 4.27 -24.59
CA LYS A 549 19.01 3.11 -25.43
C LYS A 549 18.73 1.76 -24.77
N ARG A 550 18.70 1.69 -23.43
CA ARG A 550 18.44 0.45 -22.68
C ARG A 550 17.04 -0.10 -22.89
N PHE A 551 16.09 0.74 -23.31
CA PHE A 551 14.75 0.27 -23.66
C PHE A 551 14.73 -0.61 -24.92
N SER A 552 15.76 -0.52 -25.78
CA SER A 552 15.91 -1.40 -26.95
C SER A 552 16.53 -2.76 -26.63
N TYR A 553 16.97 -3.01 -25.40
CA TYR A 553 17.50 -4.33 -25.04
C TYR A 553 16.38 -5.35 -25.07
N HIS A 554 16.60 -6.45 -25.82
CA HIS A 554 15.57 -7.46 -26.12
C HIS A 554 14.77 -7.90 -24.90
N ASP A 555 15.41 -8.21 -23.80
CA ASP A 555 14.78 -8.69 -22.57
C ASP A 555 14.00 -7.60 -21.79
N ILE A 556 14.28 -6.33 -22.05
CA ILE A 556 13.52 -5.19 -21.52
C ILE A 556 12.33 -4.88 -22.44
N ALA A 557 12.60 -4.82 -23.73
CA ALA A 557 11.58 -4.53 -24.73
C ALA A 557 10.45 -5.58 -24.73
N GLU A 558 10.81 -6.87 -24.70
CA GLU A 558 9.86 -7.98 -24.59
C GLU A 558 8.96 -7.81 -23.36
N LYS A 559 9.54 -7.54 -22.19
CA LYS A 559 8.76 -7.34 -20.97
C LYS A 559 7.88 -6.10 -21.00
N LEU A 560 8.25 -5.07 -21.72
CA LEU A 560 7.45 -3.86 -21.89
C LEU A 560 6.42 -3.96 -23.02
N GLY A 561 6.42 -5.05 -23.79
CA GLY A 561 5.57 -5.25 -24.95
C GLY A 561 5.93 -4.33 -26.12
N ILE A 562 7.22 -4.03 -26.29
CA ILE A 562 7.75 -3.16 -27.34
C ILE A 562 8.27 -4.04 -28.48
N GLU A 563 7.80 -3.80 -29.69
CA GLU A 563 8.39 -4.40 -30.88
C GLU A 563 9.72 -3.71 -31.18
N VAL A 564 10.81 -4.46 -31.06
CA VAL A 564 12.14 -3.99 -31.48
C VAL A 564 12.29 -4.31 -32.96
N SER A 565 12.23 -3.28 -33.78
CA SER A 565 12.48 -3.38 -35.23
C SER A 565 13.95 -3.62 -35.54
#